data_f55e3c404d3b76ad8d676698fded1d0b
#
_entry.id   f55e3c404d3b76ad8d676698fded1d0b
#
_cell.length_a   1.000
_cell.length_b   1.000
_cell.length_c   1.000
_cell.angle_alpha   90.00
_cell.angle_beta   90.00
_cell.angle_gamma   90.00
#
_symmetry.space_group_name_H-M   'P 1'
#
loop_
_entity.id
_entity.type
_entity.pdbx_description
1 polymer ?
#
loop_
_entity_poly.entity_id
_entity_poly.type
_entity_poly.pdbx_seq_one_letter_code
_entity_poly.pdbx_strand_id
1 'polypeptide(L)'
;EGRGSHAGASHKRGANAIVQLADVIRATADLTDYERALTFNVGTVMGGTVINRVPHQAAASVEMRAYDPDVFEDGVARMMALSDLCTVRSAADGYPCRVRVKLEGRWQPWPTNARTQGLFDVWAAAAAELGLKPVTAQARGGLSDGNWLWDLLPTLDGLGPEGDNAHSSERSDDGSKDQEYVLASSFVPKALLNIAAIVRLAS
;
A
#
# COMPACT_ATOMS: atom_id res chain seq x y z
N GLU A 1 -22.35 0.89 6.90
CA GLU A 1 -23.80 0.63 6.79
C GLU A 1 -24.60 1.81 7.32
N GLY A 2 -25.68 2.14 6.64
CA GLY A 2 -26.63 3.19 7.02
C GLY A 2 -28.07 2.73 6.87
N ARG A 3 -28.98 3.68 6.65
CA ARG A 3 -30.40 3.39 6.43
C ARG A 3 -30.90 4.07 5.16
N GLY A 4 -31.43 3.28 4.22
CA GLY A 4 -32.00 3.76 2.97
C GLY A 4 -33.34 4.47 3.18
N SER A 5 -33.62 5.47 2.32
CA SER A 5 -34.90 6.14 2.22
C SER A 5 -35.03 6.82 0.86
N HIS A 6 -36.25 7.30 0.51
CA HIS A 6 -36.44 8.08 -0.71
C HIS A 6 -35.79 9.47 -0.54
N ALA A 7 -34.88 9.85 -1.46
CA ALA A 7 -34.10 11.08 -1.33
C ALA A 7 -34.95 12.37 -1.30
N GLY A 8 -36.08 12.43 -1.95
CA GLY A 8 -37.00 13.57 -1.91
C GLY A 8 -38.06 13.44 -0.82
N ALA A 9 -38.86 12.36 -0.83
CA ALA A 9 -40.06 12.24 0.00
C ALA A 9 -39.78 11.93 1.49
N SER A 10 -38.67 11.23 1.79
CA SER A 10 -38.39 10.78 3.16
C SER A 10 -36.91 10.89 3.54
N HIS A 11 -36.17 11.84 2.99
CA HIS A 11 -34.73 12.04 3.21
C HIS A 11 -34.35 12.02 4.70
N LYS A 12 -35.15 12.69 5.55
CA LYS A 12 -34.89 12.76 7.00
C LYS A 12 -34.82 11.40 7.71
N ARG A 13 -35.44 10.35 7.14
CA ARG A 13 -35.41 8.98 7.70
C ARG A 13 -34.14 8.21 7.32
N GLY A 14 -33.44 8.67 6.30
CA GLY A 14 -32.19 8.05 5.84
C GLY A 14 -30.99 8.37 6.73
N ALA A 15 -30.03 7.46 6.78
CA ALA A 15 -28.67 7.70 7.26
C ALA A 15 -27.71 7.31 6.13
N ASN A 16 -27.05 8.29 5.54
CA ASN A 16 -26.32 8.12 4.28
C ASN A 16 -24.98 7.44 4.50
N ALA A 17 -24.86 6.19 4.04
CA ALA A 17 -23.63 5.40 4.18
C ALA A 17 -22.45 5.97 3.35
N ILE A 18 -22.71 6.63 2.21
CA ILE A 18 -21.63 7.24 1.41
C ILE A 18 -21.06 8.44 2.15
N VAL A 19 -21.88 9.28 2.76
CA VAL A 19 -21.40 10.43 3.56
C VAL A 19 -20.59 9.94 4.75
N GLN A 20 -21.08 8.94 5.47
CA GLN A 20 -20.31 8.30 6.56
C GLN A 20 -18.97 7.74 6.06
N LEU A 21 -18.95 7.08 4.90
CA LEU A 21 -17.71 6.55 4.33
C LEU A 21 -16.74 7.65 3.93
N ALA A 22 -17.24 8.81 3.45
CA ALA A 22 -16.38 9.96 3.14
C ALA A 22 -15.61 10.47 4.37
N ASP A 23 -16.29 10.50 5.54
CA ASP A 23 -15.64 10.87 6.80
C ASP A 23 -14.60 9.82 7.24
N VAL A 24 -14.90 8.52 7.03
CA VAL A 24 -13.91 7.45 7.28
C VAL A 24 -12.72 7.56 6.35
N ILE A 25 -12.93 7.85 5.06
CA ILE A 25 -11.86 8.06 4.08
C ILE A 25 -10.95 9.22 4.50
N ARG A 26 -11.53 10.34 4.93
CA ARG A 26 -10.75 11.47 5.44
C ARG A 26 -9.93 11.09 6.67
N ALA A 27 -10.57 10.47 7.65
CA ALA A 27 -9.90 10.01 8.86
C ALA A 27 -8.78 8.98 8.54
N THR A 28 -8.99 8.11 7.54
CA THR A 28 -7.96 7.17 7.07
C THR A 28 -6.78 7.91 6.44
N ALA A 29 -7.02 8.88 5.58
CA ALA A 29 -5.95 9.66 4.96
C ALA A 29 -5.10 10.40 6.01
N ASP A 30 -5.73 10.94 7.05
CA ASP A 30 -5.09 11.65 8.15
C ASP A 30 -4.25 10.73 9.07
N LEU A 31 -4.34 9.39 8.92
CA LEU A 31 -3.47 8.43 9.61
C LEU A 31 -2.07 8.33 8.96
N THR A 32 -1.89 8.80 7.73
CA THR A 32 -0.60 8.78 7.03
C THR A 32 0.40 9.66 7.76
N ASP A 33 1.60 9.10 8.00
CA ASP A 33 2.70 9.74 8.69
C ASP A 33 4.01 9.46 7.92
N TYR A 34 4.41 10.39 7.08
CA TYR A 34 5.61 10.24 6.25
C TYR A 34 6.91 10.22 7.07
N GLU A 35 6.94 10.85 8.25
CA GLU A 35 8.13 10.84 9.11
C GLU A 35 8.38 9.45 9.69
N ARG A 36 7.31 8.70 9.96
CA ARG A 36 7.36 7.31 10.41
C ARG A 36 7.33 6.30 9.26
N ALA A 37 7.34 6.75 8.01
CA ALA A 37 7.16 5.93 6.81
C ALA A 37 5.88 5.06 6.87
N LEU A 38 4.81 5.59 7.47
CA LEU A 38 3.49 4.97 7.55
C LEU A 38 2.58 5.61 6.50
N THR A 39 2.04 4.82 5.60
CA THR A 39 1.14 5.31 4.55
C THR A 39 -0.16 4.54 4.51
N PHE A 40 -1.25 5.25 4.28
CA PHE A 40 -2.57 4.70 4.02
C PHE A 40 -3.05 5.12 2.64
N ASN A 41 -3.45 4.18 1.83
CA ASN A 41 -4.02 4.41 0.50
C ASN A 41 -5.43 3.86 0.41
N VAL A 42 -6.39 4.72 0.14
CA VAL A 42 -7.76 4.30 -0.19
C VAL A 42 -7.81 3.98 -1.68
N GLY A 43 -7.69 2.70 -2.01
CA GLY A 43 -7.54 2.24 -3.41
C GLY A 43 -8.85 2.13 -4.17
N THR A 44 -9.94 1.76 -3.49
CA THR A 44 -11.27 1.63 -4.12
C THR A 44 -12.38 2.12 -3.22
N VAL A 45 -13.44 2.65 -3.84
CA VAL A 45 -14.66 3.09 -3.16
C VAL A 45 -15.87 2.64 -3.96
N MET A 46 -16.84 2.06 -3.28
CA MET A 46 -18.13 1.64 -3.86
C MET A 46 -19.29 2.04 -2.95
N GLY A 47 -20.42 2.44 -3.52
CA GLY A 47 -21.60 2.76 -2.71
C GLY A 47 -22.80 3.25 -3.51
N GLY A 48 -23.99 3.06 -2.94
CA GLY A 48 -25.24 3.45 -3.59
C GLY A 48 -25.64 2.55 -4.77
N THR A 49 -26.85 2.76 -5.27
CA THR A 49 -27.41 2.02 -6.42
C THR A 49 -28.11 2.94 -7.40
N VAL A 50 -28.84 3.93 -6.91
CA VAL A 50 -29.60 4.91 -7.70
C VAL A 50 -29.57 6.28 -7.00
N ILE A 51 -29.66 7.35 -7.78
CA ILE A 51 -29.49 8.73 -7.28
C ILE A 51 -30.64 9.23 -6.41
N ASN A 52 -31.83 8.67 -6.54
CA ASN A 52 -33.03 9.10 -5.82
C ASN A 52 -33.27 8.32 -4.51
N ARG A 53 -32.25 7.57 -4.04
CA ARG A 53 -32.29 6.83 -2.77
C ARG A 53 -31.11 7.21 -1.90
N VAL A 54 -31.36 7.45 -0.60
CA VAL A 54 -30.29 7.57 0.39
C VAL A 54 -29.56 6.23 0.48
N PRO A 55 -28.23 6.16 0.24
CA PRO A 55 -27.49 4.90 0.25
C PRO A 55 -27.46 4.28 1.66
N HIS A 56 -27.72 2.97 1.75
CA HIS A 56 -27.64 2.22 2.99
C HIS A 56 -26.36 1.40 3.13
N GLN A 57 -25.59 1.29 2.05
CA GLN A 57 -24.31 0.61 2.04
C GLN A 57 -23.29 1.39 1.24
N ALA A 58 -22.06 1.41 1.74
CA ALA A 58 -20.86 1.86 1.04
C ALA A 58 -19.65 1.09 1.60
N ALA A 59 -18.64 0.91 0.79
CA ALA A 59 -17.40 0.21 1.16
C ALA A 59 -16.20 0.87 0.50
N ALA A 60 -15.04 0.76 1.14
CA ALA A 60 -13.74 1.13 0.58
C ALA A 60 -12.73 0.04 0.91
N SER A 61 -11.77 -0.17 0.00
CA SER A 61 -10.59 -0.98 0.26
C SER A 61 -9.40 -0.07 0.50
N VAL A 62 -8.69 -0.35 1.57
CA VAL A 62 -7.56 0.44 2.04
C VAL A 62 -6.33 -0.45 2.11
N GLU A 63 -5.21 0.05 1.62
CA GLU A 63 -3.89 -0.52 1.81
C GLU A 63 -3.11 0.33 2.82
N MET A 64 -2.38 -0.32 3.72
CA MET A 64 -1.48 0.33 4.67
C MET A 64 -0.08 -0.27 4.51
N ARG A 65 0.94 0.58 4.55
CA ARG A 65 2.35 0.17 4.50
C ARG A 65 3.16 0.86 5.59
N ALA A 66 4.11 0.13 6.16
CA ALA A 66 5.14 0.63 7.05
C ALA A 66 6.40 -0.23 6.90
N TYR A 67 7.58 0.32 7.21
CA TYR A 67 8.85 -0.45 7.20
C TYR A 67 9.16 -1.07 8.56
N ASP A 68 8.78 -0.36 9.63
CA ASP A 68 9.00 -0.78 11.00
C ASP A 68 7.82 -1.62 11.51
N PRO A 69 8.06 -2.79 12.13
CA PRO A 69 6.99 -3.64 12.66
C PRO A 69 6.11 -2.97 13.73
N ASP A 70 6.69 -2.16 14.61
CA ASP A 70 5.91 -1.50 15.68
C ASP A 70 5.04 -0.38 15.08
N VAL A 71 5.55 0.33 14.09
CA VAL A 71 4.79 1.33 13.32
C VAL A 71 3.64 0.67 12.55
N PHE A 72 3.89 -0.52 12.00
CA PHE A 72 2.86 -1.31 11.31
C PHE A 72 1.73 -1.70 12.27
N GLU A 73 2.06 -2.21 13.48
CA GLU A 73 1.06 -2.58 14.48
C GLU A 73 0.26 -1.37 14.96
N ASP A 74 0.91 -0.23 15.21
CA ASP A 74 0.24 1.03 15.55
C ASP A 74 -0.73 1.45 14.44
N GLY A 75 -0.29 1.39 13.18
CA GLY A 75 -1.13 1.70 12.02
C GLY A 75 -2.38 0.81 11.95
N VAL A 76 -2.23 -0.51 12.13
CA VAL A 76 -3.36 -1.44 12.19
C VAL A 76 -4.32 -1.07 13.31
N ALA A 77 -3.80 -0.82 14.51
CA ALA A 77 -4.63 -0.46 15.68
C ALA A 77 -5.42 0.84 15.42
N ARG A 78 -4.78 1.87 14.88
CA ARG A 78 -5.42 3.15 14.55
C ARG A 78 -6.50 2.99 13.49
N MET A 79 -6.25 2.19 12.45
CA MET A 79 -7.25 1.89 11.43
C MET A 79 -8.45 1.14 12.00
N MET A 80 -8.22 0.13 12.83
CA MET A 80 -9.28 -0.65 13.48
C MET A 80 -10.16 0.21 14.39
N ALA A 81 -9.59 1.22 15.06
CA ALA A 81 -10.31 2.16 15.92
C ALA A 81 -11.33 3.02 15.14
N LEU A 82 -11.19 3.18 13.81
CA LEU A 82 -12.19 3.85 12.99
C LEU A 82 -13.55 3.12 12.94
N SER A 83 -13.64 1.89 13.42
CA SER A 83 -14.91 1.18 13.59
C SER A 83 -15.89 1.90 14.51
N ASP A 84 -15.41 2.74 15.41
CA ASP A 84 -16.22 3.51 16.36
C ASP A 84 -16.66 4.88 15.79
N LEU A 85 -16.18 5.24 14.61
CA LEU A 85 -16.47 6.53 13.99
C LEU A 85 -17.94 6.58 13.49
N CYS A 86 -18.79 7.32 14.19
CA CYS A 86 -20.17 7.55 13.78
C CYS A 86 -20.48 9.04 13.73
N THR A 87 -20.44 9.61 12.53
CA THR A 87 -20.70 11.04 12.27
C THR A 87 -22.05 11.27 11.65
N VAL A 88 -22.62 10.29 10.97
CA VAL A 88 -23.87 10.40 10.23
C VAL A 88 -25.00 9.68 10.93
N ARG A 89 -26.06 10.42 11.20
CA ARG A 89 -27.32 9.93 11.78
C ARG A 89 -28.51 10.42 10.99
N SER A 90 -29.63 9.68 11.02
CA SER A 90 -30.87 10.15 10.45
C SER A 90 -31.40 11.35 11.24
N ALA A 91 -31.93 12.34 10.54
CA ALA A 91 -32.49 13.53 11.18
C ALA A 91 -33.90 13.28 11.82
N ALA A 92 -34.55 12.19 11.47
CA ALA A 92 -35.91 11.87 11.97
C ALA A 92 -35.88 11.26 13.38
N ASP A 93 -34.92 10.37 13.66
CA ASP A 93 -34.91 9.55 14.87
C ASP A 93 -33.51 9.25 15.40
N GLY A 94 -32.47 9.88 14.84
CA GLY A 94 -31.08 9.69 15.27
C GLY A 94 -30.47 8.34 14.92
N TYR A 95 -31.07 7.54 14.04
CA TYR A 95 -30.54 6.24 13.63
C TYR A 95 -29.11 6.39 13.09
N PRO A 96 -28.10 5.75 13.69
CA PRO A 96 -26.70 5.94 13.34
C PRO A 96 -26.29 5.14 12.11
N CYS A 97 -25.37 5.67 11.33
CA CYS A 97 -24.50 4.82 10.51
C CYS A 97 -23.59 3.97 11.39
N ARG A 98 -23.19 2.81 10.88
CA ARG A 98 -22.23 1.91 11.52
C ARG A 98 -21.06 1.67 10.59
N VAL A 99 -19.88 1.86 11.11
CA VAL A 99 -18.61 1.54 10.43
C VAL A 99 -18.15 0.16 10.89
N ARG A 100 -17.64 -0.62 9.98
CA ARG A 100 -16.98 -1.89 10.27
C ARG A 100 -15.66 -1.90 9.52
N VAL A 101 -14.57 -1.92 10.24
CA VAL A 101 -13.24 -2.17 9.68
C VAL A 101 -12.94 -3.65 9.80
N LYS A 102 -12.43 -4.24 8.72
CA LYS A 102 -12.02 -5.65 8.66
C LYS A 102 -10.61 -5.73 8.10
N LEU A 103 -9.73 -6.39 8.82
CA LEU A 103 -8.42 -6.75 8.30
C LEU A 103 -8.58 -7.99 7.39
N GLU A 104 -8.30 -7.84 6.09
CA GLU A 104 -8.47 -8.90 5.10
C GLU A 104 -7.17 -9.65 4.82
N GLY A 105 -6.04 -8.97 4.92
CA GLY A 105 -4.72 -9.54 4.74
C GLY A 105 -3.68 -8.82 5.58
N ARG A 106 -2.60 -9.52 5.93
CA ARG A 106 -1.51 -8.99 6.72
C ARG A 106 -0.20 -9.53 6.20
N TRP A 107 0.67 -8.64 5.80
CA TRP A 107 2.04 -8.93 5.38
C TRP A 107 2.99 -8.19 6.29
N GLN A 108 3.89 -8.93 6.92
CA GLN A 108 4.86 -8.34 7.84
C GLN A 108 5.85 -7.45 7.08
N PRO A 109 6.22 -6.29 7.64
CA PRO A 109 7.33 -5.51 7.14
C PRO A 109 8.60 -6.36 7.08
N TRP A 110 9.46 -6.06 6.12
CA TRP A 110 10.76 -6.69 5.99
C TRP A 110 11.85 -5.69 6.44
N PRO A 111 12.25 -5.72 7.71
CA PRO A 111 13.27 -4.84 8.23
C PRO A 111 14.68 -5.27 7.77
N THR A 112 15.60 -4.31 7.76
CA THR A 112 17.01 -4.61 7.55
C THR A 112 17.52 -5.59 8.61
N ASN A 113 18.24 -6.62 8.18
CA ASN A 113 18.80 -7.62 9.07
C ASN A 113 20.17 -8.10 8.58
N ALA A 114 20.97 -8.69 9.47
CA ALA A 114 22.34 -9.11 9.17
C ALA A 114 22.44 -10.18 8.07
N ARG A 115 21.44 -11.07 7.94
CA ARG A 115 21.44 -12.12 6.91
C ARG A 115 21.24 -11.51 5.52
N THR A 116 20.27 -10.60 5.39
CA THR A 116 20.04 -9.85 4.15
C THR A 116 21.26 -9.00 3.79
N GLN A 117 21.88 -8.36 4.79
CA GLN A 117 23.10 -7.57 4.56
C GLN A 117 24.23 -8.44 4.03
N GLY A 118 24.49 -9.60 4.62
CA GLY A 118 25.53 -10.52 4.15
C GLY A 118 25.30 -11.00 2.71
N LEU A 119 24.04 -11.26 2.34
CA LEU A 119 23.69 -11.61 0.96
C LEU A 119 23.87 -10.42 0.01
N PHE A 120 23.48 -9.22 0.42
CA PHE A 120 23.69 -7.99 -0.35
C PHE A 120 25.19 -7.73 -0.62
N ASP A 121 26.06 -7.96 0.36
CA ASP A 121 27.51 -7.76 0.23
C ASP A 121 28.11 -8.65 -0.87
N VAL A 122 27.55 -9.84 -1.12
CA VAL A 122 27.94 -10.70 -2.25
C VAL A 122 27.64 -10.04 -3.59
N TRP A 123 26.47 -9.44 -3.76
CA TRP A 123 26.10 -8.69 -4.97
C TRP A 123 26.96 -7.43 -5.12
N ALA A 124 27.23 -6.72 -4.04
CA ALA A 124 28.08 -5.53 -4.05
C ALA A 124 29.53 -5.87 -4.50
N ALA A 125 30.09 -6.97 -3.97
CA ALA A 125 31.41 -7.44 -4.39
C ALA A 125 31.45 -7.88 -5.86
N ALA A 126 30.42 -8.61 -6.33
CA ALA A 126 30.33 -9.02 -7.72
C ALA A 126 30.20 -7.81 -8.67
N ALA A 127 29.46 -6.77 -8.29
CA ALA A 127 29.35 -5.54 -9.07
C ALA A 127 30.71 -4.83 -9.19
N ALA A 128 31.47 -4.74 -8.10
CA ALA A 128 32.79 -4.13 -8.09
C ALA A 128 33.80 -4.88 -9.00
N GLU A 129 33.78 -6.20 -8.97
CA GLU A 129 34.64 -7.03 -9.83
C GLU A 129 34.32 -6.88 -11.32
N LEU A 130 33.05 -6.70 -11.64
CA LEU A 130 32.61 -6.47 -13.02
C LEU A 130 32.77 -5.01 -13.49
N GLY A 131 33.25 -4.11 -12.62
CA GLY A 131 33.34 -2.67 -12.93
C GLY A 131 31.99 -2.01 -13.16
N LEU A 132 30.92 -2.56 -12.59
CA LEU A 132 29.57 -2.00 -12.67
C LEU A 132 29.39 -0.87 -11.65
N LYS A 133 28.32 -0.09 -11.84
CA LYS A 133 27.92 0.90 -10.82
C LYS A 133 27.69 0.22 -9.47
N PRO A 134 28.05 0.87 -8.35
CA PRO A 134 27.78 0.33 -7.04
C PRO A 134 26.28 0.01 -6.88
N VAL A 135 25.97 -1.18 -6.37
CA VAL A 135 24.61 -1.52 -5.97
C VAL A 135 24.27 -0.77 -4.68
N THR A 136 23.04 -0.32 -4.56
CA THR A 136 22.55 0.37 -3.36
C THR A 136 21.40 -0.40 -2.77
N ALA A 137 21.42 -0.61 -1.45
CA ALA A 137 20.29 -1.11 -0.71
C ALA A 137 19.31 0.06 -0.47
N GLN A 138 18.16 0.03 -1.11
CA GLN A 138 17.10 1.00 -0.89
C GLN A 138 15.92 0.32 -0.22
N ALA A 139 15.44 0.88 0.88
CA ALA A 139 14.16 0.48 1.44
C ALA A 139 13.05 0.83 0.43
N ARG A 140 12.23 -0.15 0.08
CA ARG A 140 11.09 0.02 -0.83
C ARG A 140 9.81 -0.39 -0.13
N GLY A 141 8.75 0.41 -0.27
CA GLY A 141 7.43 0.11 0.29
C GLY A 141 6.64 -0.95 -0.48
N GLY A 142 7.22 -1.57 -1.52
CA GLY A 142 6.60 -2.64 -2.28
C GLY A 142 6.52 -3.94 -1.47
N LEU A 143 5.50 -4.76 -1.73
CA LEU A 143 5.43 -6.13 -1.24
C LEU A 143 6.02 -7.06 -2.28
N SER A 144 6.76 -8.06 -1.82
CA SER A 144 7.28 -9.17 -2.63
C SER A 144 7.20 -10.47 -1.86
N ASP A 145 7.50 -11.58 -2.51
CA ASP A 145 7.59 -12.89 -1.86
C ASP A 145 8.66 -12.91 -0.74
N GLY A 146 9.63 -12.01 -0.81
CA GLY A 146 10.65 -11.80 0.22
C GLY A 146 10.07 -11.45 1.59
N ASN A 147 8.91 -10.79 1.66
CA ASN A 147 8.23 -10.51 2.92
C ASN A 147 7.82 -11.77 3.71
N TRP A 148 7.75 -12.93 3.06
CA TRP A 148 7.46 -14.23 3.68
C TRP A 148 8.71 -15.05 4.04
N LEU A 149 9.88 -14.63 3.56
CA LEU A 149 11.09 -15.44 3.60
C LEU A 149 12.22 -14.82 4.42
N TRP A 150 12.22 -13.50 4.62
CA TRP A 150 13.35 -12.76 5.18
C TRP A 150 13.75 -13.19 6.60
N ASP A 151 12.81 -13.68 7.41
CA ASP A 151 13.05 -14.17 8.76
C ASP A 151 13.50 -15.64 8.80
N LEU A 152 13.25 -16.39 7.72
CA LEU A 152 13.63 -17.80 7.59
C LEU A 152 15.02 -17.95 6.98
N LEU A 153 15.35 -17.18 5.94
CA LEU A 153 16.60 -17.29 5.19
C LEU A 153 17.07 -15.93 4.66
N PRO A 154 18.39 -15.82 4.30
CA PRO A 154 18.87 -14.62 3.62
C PRO A 154 18.08 -14.38 2.34
N THR A 155 17.54 -13.18 2.20
CA THR A 155 16.64 -12.87 1.08
C THR A 155 17.00 -11.51 0.48
N LEU A 156 17.02 -11.41 -0.85
CA LEU A 156 17.16 -10.17 -1.60
C LEU A 156 16.04 -10.08 -2.64
N ASP A 157 15.62 -8.86 -2.93
CA ASP A 157 14.69 -8.51 -3.97
C ASP A 157 15.24 -7.37 -4.85
N GLY A 158 14.52 -7.00 -5.92
CA GLY A 158 14.91 -5.93 -6.83
C GLY A 158 16.11 -6.30 -7.72
N LEU A 159 16.35 -7.59 -8.00
CA LEU A 159 17.43 -8.08 -8.82
C LEU A 159 17.18 -7.98 -10.34
N GLY A 160 16.00 -7.47 -10.74
CA GLY A 160 15.64 -7.24 -12.12
C GLY A 160 16.33 -6.01 -12.75
N PRO A 161 16.00 -5.69 -14.00
CA PRO A 161 16.51 -4.52 -14.71
C PRO A 161 16.09 -3.21 -14.01
N GLU A 162 16.79 -2.12 -14.34
CA GLU A 162 16.48 -0.79 -13.82
C GLU A 162 15.26 -0.21 -14.52
N GLY A 163 14.43 0.50 -13.77
CA GLY A 163 13.26 1.20 -14.25
C GLY A 163 12.68 2.09 -13.15
N ASP A 164 11.63 2.81 -13.47
CA ASP A 164 10.93 3.67 -12.52
C ASP A 164 9.46 3.82 -12.86
N ASN A 165 8.74 4.62 -12.07
CA ASN A 165 7.32 4.93 -12.20
C ASN A 165 6.41 3.69 -12.12
N ALA A 166 6.76 2.70 -11.28
CA ALA A 166 5.97 1.49 -11.09
C ALA A 166 4.49 1.80 -10.82
N HIS A 167 3.59 1.09 -11.50
CA HIS A 167 2.14 1.28 -11.49
C HIS A 167 1.63 2.58 -12.15
N SER A 168 2.49 3.39 -12.75
CA SER A 168 2.07 4.58 -13.50
C SER A 168 1.69 4.17 -14.93
N SER A 169 0.41 3.94 -15.17
CA SER A 169 -0.10 3.56 -16.49
C SER A 169 -0.52 4.76 -17.37
N GLU A 170 -0.67 5.93 -16.76
CA GLU A 170 -1.15 7.14 -17.43
C GLU A 170 0.02 7.99 -17.91
N ARG A 171 -0.08 8.44 -19.16
CA ARG A 171 0.80 9.45 -19.75
C ARG A 171 0.00 10.70 -20.02
N SER A 172 0.54 11.86 -19.70
CA SER A 172 -0.04 13.14 -20.08
C SER A 172 0.63 13.75 -21.30
N ASP A 173 -0.14 14.46 -22.12
CA ASP A 173 0.39 15.16 -23.31
C ASP A 173 1.34 16.32 -22.92
N ASP A 174 1.19 16.86 -21.72
CA ASP A 174 2.02 17.94 -21.16
C ASP A 174 3.29 17.43 -20.46
N GLY A 175 3.54 16.10 -20.43
CA GLY A 175 4.70 15.50 -19.76
C GLY A 175 4.68 15.57 -18.24
N SER A 176 3.55 15.95 -17.61
CA SER A 176 3.42 16.01 -16.14
C SER A 176 3.26 14.63 -15.49
N LYS A 177 2.98 13.59 -16.28
CA LYS A 177 2.85 12.20 -15.85
C LYS A 177 3.77 11.30 -16.66
N ASP A 178 4.66 10.61 -16.00
CA ASP A 178 5.55 9.64 -16.61
C ASP A 178 5.00 8.22 -16.47
N GLN A 179 4.99 7.47 -17.57
CA GLN A 179 4.66 6.05 -17.58
C GLN A 179 5.75 5.21 -16.91
N GLU A 180 5.35 4.06 -16.38
CA GLU A 180 6.28 3.01 -15.99
C GLU A 180 7.19 2.62 -17.17
N TYR A 181 8.47 2.51 -16.91
CA TYR A 181 9.46 2.15 -17.91
C TYR A 181 10.55 1.23 -17.35
N VAL A 182 11.22 0.55 -18.25
CA VAL A 182 12.44 -0.22 -17.99
C VAL A 182 13.56 0.24 -18.92
N LEU A 183 14.77 0.36 -18.39
CA LEU A 183 15.95 0.72 -19.15
C LEU A 183 16.52 -0.52 -19.86
N ALA A 184 16.39 -0.60 -21.18
CA ALA A 184 16.91 -1.71 -21.97
C ALA A 184 18.42 -1.92 -21.80
N SER A 185 19.18 -0.83 -21.59
CA SER A 185 20.64 -0.88 -21.32
C SER A 185 21.00 -1.58 -20.00
N SER A 186 20.06 -1.76 -19.08
CA SER A 186 20.31 -2.41 -17.77
C SER A 186 20.16 -3.93 -17.80
N PHE A 187 19.56 -4.52 -18.85
CA PHE A 187 19.32 -5.98 -18.88
C PHE A 187 20.60 -6.80 -18.81
N VAL A 188 21.58 -6.52 -19.70
CA VAL A 188 22.83 -7.28 -19.77
C VAL A 188 23.67 -7.08 -18.50
N PRO A 189 23.93 -5.86 -18.02
CA PRO A 189 24.65 -5.65 -16.77
C PRO A 189 23.99 -6.36 -15.57
N LYS A 190 22.68 -6.32 -15.43
CA LYS A 190 21.97 -7.01 -14.35
C LYS A 190 22.05 -8.53 -14.46
N ALA A 191 21.93 -9.09 -15.65
CA ALA A 191 22.09 -10.53 -15.87
C ALA A 191 23.51 -10.99 -15.50
N LEU A 192 24.53 -10.29 -15.94
CA LEU A 192 25.93 -10.60 -15.62
C LEU A 192 26.19 -10.50 -14.11
N LEU A 193 25.68 -9.46 -13.45
CA LEU A 193 25.78 -9.29 -12.01
C LEU A 193 25.19 -10.47 -11.25
N ASN A 194 23.96 -10.86 -11.62
CA ASN A 194 23.27 -11.98 -10.96
C ASN A 194 24.03 -13.30 -11.15
N ILE A 195 24.54 -13.57 -12.36
CA ILE A 195 25.35 -14.76 -12.63
C ILE A 195 26.60 -14.76 -11.76
N ALA A 196 27.36 -13.65 -11.74
CA ALA A 196 28.60 -13.55 -10.96
C ALA A 196 28.34 -13.73 -9.46
N ALA A 197 27.29 -13.11 -8.92
CA ALA A 197 26.91 -13.26 -7.51
C ALA A 197 26.49 -14.70 -7.17
N ILE A 198 25.72 -15.37 -8.02
CA ILE A 198 25.29 -16.76 -7.82
C ILE A 198 26.51 -17.72 -7.87
N VAL A 199 27.42 -17.54 -8.83
CA VAL A 199 28.64 -18.33 -8.90
C VAL A 199 29.49 -18.16 -7.64
N ARG A 200 29.60 -16.93 -7.12
CA ARG A 200 30.33 -16.63 -5.88
C ARG A 200 29.69 -17.28 -4.64
N LEU A 201 28.37 -17.41 -4.60
CA LEU A 201 27.66 -18.12 -3.51
C LEU A 201 27.86 -19.63 -3.57
N ALA A 202 28.15 -20.19 -4.75
CA ALA A 202 28.31 -21.61 -4.97
C ALA A 202 29.78 -22.11 -4.82
N SER A 203 30.73 -21.19 -4.71
CA SER A 203 32.16 -21.48 -4.50
C SER A 203 32.54 -21.47 -3.04
#